data_0fb6fd996e073cb339f5e753ed3bf0a4
#
_entry.id   0fb6fd996e073cb339f5e753ed3bf0a4
#
_cell.length_a   1.000
_cell.length_b   1.000
_cell.length_c   1.000
_cell.angle_alpha   90.00
_cell.angle_beta   90.00
_cell.angle_gamma   90.00
#
_symmetry.space_group_name_H-M   'P 1'
#
loop_
_entity.id
_entity.type
_entity.pdbx_description
1 polymer ?
#
loop_
_entity_poly.entity_id
_entity_poly.type
_entity_poly.pdbx_seq_one_letter_code
_entity_poly.pdbx_strand_id
1 'polypeptide(L)'
;MGFCFGAYAIIADKMSDQDLLRDALEVLKNVWGEEVANVADLMRTSWSQDPFSFGAYSYPKADNSKEDFENLSKPLNSRLFFCGEHTNFYFSATTHGAVMSGIRAADQISKMRR
;
A
#
# COMPACT_ATOMS: atom_id res chain seq x y z
N MET A 1 -1.25 -16.92 1.13
CA MET A 1 -1.11 -15.51 1.56
C MET A 1 -2.50 -14.94 1.73
N GLY A 2 -2.79 -14.28 2.86
CA GLY A 2 -4.05 -13.62 3.16
C GLY A 2 -3.92 -12.10 3.08
N PHE A 3 -4.99 -11.42 2.70
CA PHE A 3 -5.08 -9.96 2.69
C PHE A 3 -6.24 -9.51 3.58
N CYS A 4 -5.98 -8.54 4.46
CA CYS A 4 -7.00 -7.87 5.25
C CYS A 4 -7.33 -6.51 4.62
N PHE A 5 -8.61 -6.20 4.47
CA PHE A 5 -9.06 -4.97 3.83
C PHE A 5 -10.04 -4.18 4.71
N GLY A 6 -10.19 -2.89 4.39
CA GLY A 6 -11.15 -2.00 5.01
C GLY A 6 -10.98 -1.87 6.51
N ALA A 7 -12.10 -1.76 7.23
CA ALA A 7 -12.09 -1.59 8.68
C ALA A 7 -11.43 -2.77 9.42
N TYR A 8 -11.56 -3.98 8.90
CA TYR A 8 -10.93 -5.16 9.50
C TYR A 8 -9.40 -5.10 9.45
N ALA A 9 -8.80 -4.54 8.41
CA ALA A 9 -7.34 -4.38 8.32
C ALA A 9 -6.78 -3.58 9.50
N ILE A 10 -7.48 -2.51 9.92
CA ILE A 10 -7.08 -1.67 11.06
C ILE A 10 -7.19 -2.45 12.38
N ILE A 11 -8.19 -3.33 12.49
CA ILE A 11 -8.37 -4.20 13.66
C ILE A 11 -7.26 -5.25 13.67
N ALA A 12 -7.06 -5.94 12.54
CA ALA A 12 -6.05 -6.98 12.38
C ALA A 12 -4.62 -6.48 12.71
N ASP A 13 -4.29 -5.24 12.29
CA ASP A 13 -2.99 -4.63 12.59
C ASP A 13 -2.73 -4.41 14.09
N LYS A 14 -3.78 -4.38 14.90
CA LYS A 14 -3.71 -4.21 16.37
C LYS A 14 -3.83 -5.53 17.14
N MET A 15 -4.22 -6.61 16.49
CA MET A 15 -4.35 -7.92 17.10
C MET A 15 -2.99 -8.50 17.51
N SER A 16 -3.00 -9.41 18.49
CA SER A 16 -1.85 -10.29 18.71
C SER A 16 -1.70 -11.30 17.57
N ASP A 17 -0.50 -11.83 17.37
CA ASP A 17 -0.26 -12.85 16.35
C ASP A 17 -1.13 -14.10 16.56
N GLN A 18 -1.39 -14.45 17.83
CA GLN A 18 -2.24 -15.59 18.18
C GLN A 18 -3.70 -15.35 17.81
N ASP A 19 -4.22 -14.15 18.04
CA ASP A 19 -5.60 -13.80 17.70
C ASP A 19 -5.79 -13.71 16.20
N LEU A 20 -4.86 -13.08 15.49
CA LEU A 20 -4.89 -13.00 14.02
C LEU A 20 -4.83 -14.38 13.39
N LEU A 21 -3.97 -15.26 13.93
CA LEU A 21 -3.86 -16.64 13.46
C LEU A 21 -5.15 -17.41 13.68
N ARG A 22 -5.78 -17.27 14.86
CA ARG A 22 -7.06 -17.91 15.16
C ARG A 22 -8.15 -17.47 14.16
N ASP A 23 -8.28 -16.17 13.93
CA ASP A 23 -9.26 -15.63 12.97
C ASP A 23 -8.99 -16.13 11.55
N ALA A 24 -7.73 -16.15 11.13
CA ALA A 24 -7.33 -16.66 9.82
C ALA A 24 -7.68 -18.16 9.67
N LEU A 25 -7.40 -18.97 10.68
CA LEU A 25 -7.73 -20.40 10.69
C LEU A 25 -9.24 -20.64 10.66
N GLU A 26 -10.03 -19.83 11.35
CA GLU A 26 -11.48 -19.91 11.29
C GLU A 26 -12.01 -19.69 9.87
N VAL A 27 -11.50 -18.65 9.19
CA VAL A 27 -11.85 -18.38 7.78
C VAL A 27 -11.44 -19.55 6.87
N LEU A 28 -10.23 -20.08 7.05
CA LEU A 28 -9.73 -21.19 6.26
C LEU A 28 -10.56 -22.46 6.47
N LYS A 29 -10.94 -22.78 7.71
CA LYS A 29 -11.80 -23.91 8.04
C LYS A 29 -13.21 -23.76 7.44
N ASN A 30 -13.76 -22.56 7.43
CA ASN A 30 -15.06 -22.30 6.81
C ASN A 30 -15.04 -22.55 5.28
N VAL A 31 -13.88 -22.37 4.64
CA VAL A 31 -13.73 -22.57 3.18
C VAL A 31 -13.35 -24.01 2.83
N TRP A 32 -12.41 -24.62 3.58
CA TRP A 32 -11.83 -25.92 3.25
C TRP A 32 -12.13 -27.04 4.26
N GLY A 33 -12.93 -26.75 5.30
CA GLY A 33 -13.29 -27.73 6.34
C GLY A 33 -12.19 -27.94 7.40
N GLU A 34 -12.40 -28.93 8.26
CA GLU A 34 -11.50 -29.21 9.38
C GLU A 34 -10.14 -29.80 8.96
N GLU A 35 -9.96 -30.16 7.70
CA GLU A 35 -8.71 -30.69 7.17
C GLU A 35 -7.64 -29.63 6.93
N VAL A 36 -7.90 -28.36 7.31
CA VAL A 36 -6.91 -27.30 7.24
C VAL A 36 -5.70 -27.70 8.08
N ALA A 37 -4.55 -27.80 7.41
CA ALA A 37 -3.29 -28.22 8.00
C ALA A 37 -2.84 -27.31 9.16
N ASN A 38 -2.01 -27.84 10.04
CA ASN A 38 -1.36 -27.03 11.06
C ASN A 38 -0.50 -25.93 10.43
N VAL A 39 -0.61 -24.74 10.98
CA VAL A 39 0.21 -23.61 10.55
C VAL A 39 1.64 -23.84 11.03
N ALA A 40 2.59 -23.79 10.11
CA ALA A 40 4.00 -23.94 10.42
C ALA A 40 4.61 -22.62 10.91
N ASP A 41 4.17 -21.49 10.33
CA ASP A 41 4.71 -20.16 10.68
C ASP A 41 3.71 -19.07 10.25
N LEU A 42 3.82 -17.91 10.91
CA LEU A 42 3.05 -16.71 10.61
C LEU A 42 4.00 -15.52 10.39
N MET A 43 3.91 -14.92 9.22
CA MET A 43 4.55 -13.64 8.92
C MET A 43 3.47 -12.64 8.57
N ARG A 44 3.45 -11.48 9.23
CA ARG A 44 2.51 -10.39 8.92
C ARG A 44 3.21 -9.06 8.75
N THR A 45 2.54 -8.14 8.08
CA THR A 45 2.87 -6.72 8.04
C THR A 45 1.87 -5.93 8.88
N SER A 46 2.24 -4.75 9.36
CA SER A 46 1.39 -3.83 10.13
C SER A 46 1.54 -2.40 9.58
N TRP A 47 1.24 -2.23 8.30
CA TRP A 47 1.47 -0.98 7.57
C TRP A 47 0.70 0.21 8.12
N SER A 48 -0.48 0.00 8.73
CA SER A 48 -1.25 1.08 9.35
C SER A 48 -0.61 1.64 10.63
N GLN A 49 0.28 0.86 11.25
CA GLN A 49 1.02 1.26 12.45
C GLN A 49 2.40 1.85 12.14
N ASP A 50 2.87 1.74 10.90
CA ASP A 50 4.13 2.34 10.46
C ASP A 50 3.99 3.87 10.36
N PRO A 51 4.79 4.67 11.11
CA PRO A 51 4.65 6.12 11.17
C PRO A 51 5.02 6.84 9.87
N PHE A 52 5.61 6.15 8.90
CA PHE A 52 5.99 6.72 7.61
C PHE A 52 5.05 6.30 6.48
N SER A 53 4.31 5.22 6.65
CA SER A 53 3.43 4.66 5.62
C SER A 53 1.96 4.90 5.90
N PHE A 54 1.49 4.70 7.14
CA PHE A 54 0.09 4.77 7.55
C PHE A 54 -0.89 3.95 6.71
N GLY A 55 -0.38 2.95 5.97
CA GLY A 55 -1.16 2.10 5.09
C GLY A 55 -0.27 1.34 4.10
N ALA A 56 -0.83 0.36 3.39
CA ALA A 56 -0.09 -0.49 2.48
C ALA A 56 0.11 0.13 1.09
N TYR A 57 -0.89 0.84 0.57
CA TYR A 57 -0.87 1.52 -0.73
C TYR A 57 -1.99 2.55 -0.81
N SER A 58 -1.88 3.48 -1.78
CA SER A 58 -2.88 4.51 -1.99
C SER A 58 -4.15 3.98 -2.65
N TYR A 59 -5.28 4.61 -2.39
CA TYR A 59 -6.51 4.42 -3.14
C TYR A 59 -7.21 5.77 -3.34
N PRO A 60 -7.78 6.02 -4.53
CA PRO A 60 -8.50 7.25 -4.80
C PRO A 60 -9.86 7.24 -4.08
N LYS A 61 -10.31 8.41 -3.60
CA LYS A 61 -11.70 8.62 -3.20
C LYS A 61 -12.59 8.73 -4.45
N ALA A 62 -13.90 8.61 -4.27
CA ALA A 62 -14.86 8.60 -5.38
C ALA A 62 -14.84 9.86 -6.26
N ASP A 63 -14.41 10.99 -5.71
CA ASP A 63 -14.36 12.29 -6.36
C ASP A 63 -12.94 12.70 -6.81
N ASN A 64 -11.94 11.83 -6.63
CA ASN A 64 -10.59 12.11 -7.11
C ASN A 64 -10.51 12.05 -8.64
N SER A 65 -9.77 13.00 -9.18
CA SER A 65 -9.51 13.15 -10.62
C SER A 65 -8.03 12.88 -10.95
N LYS A 66 -7.74 12.77 -12.23
CA LYS A 66 -6.36 12.71 -12.72
C LYS A 66 -5.55 13.96 -12.30
N GLU A 67 -6.20 15.11 -12.24
CA GLU A 67 -5.55 16.37 -11.86
C GLU A 67 -5.01 16.33 -10.42
N ASP A 68 -5.67 15.63 -9.49
CA ASP A 68 -5.20 15.47 -8.12
C ASP A 68 -3.85 14.73 -8.08
N PHE A 69 -3.71 13.65 -8.87
CA PHE A 69 -2.44 12.92 -9.00
C PHE A 69 -1.36 13.76 -9.65
N GLU A 70 -1.70 14.54 -10.68
CA GLU A 70 -0.78 15.47 -11.31
C GLU A 70 -0.32 16.56 -10.34
N ASN A 71 -1.22 17.10 -9.51
CA ASN A 71 -0.89 18.07 -8.48
C ASN A 71 0.04 17.49 -7.41
N LEU A 72 -0.20 16.28 -6.94
CA LEU A 72 0.68 15.57 -6.01
C LEU A 72 2.09 15.33 -6.59
N SER A 73 2.21 15.27 -7.91
CA SER A 73 3.48 15.00 -8.58
C SER A 73 4.28 16.25 -8.93
N LYS A 74 3.70 17.45 -8.78
CA LYS A 74 4.35 18.72 -9.15
C LYS A 74 5.52 19.04 -8.22
N PRO A 75 6.68 19.42 -8.78
CA PRO A 75 7.79 19.90 -7.96
C PRO A 75 7.43 21.17 -7.21
N LEU A 76 7.86 21.29 -5.96
CA LEU A 76 7.70 22.50 -5.17
C LEU A 76 8.98 23.36 -5.25
N ASN A 77 8.82 24.59 -5.73
CA ASN A 77 9.90 25.58 -5.86
C ASN A 77 11.15 25.05 -6.57
N SER A 78 10.99 24.09 -7.47
CA SER A 78 12.10 23.47 -8.20
C SER A 78 13.18 22.84 -7.29
N ARG A 79 12.86 22.54 -6.05
CA ARG A 79 13.81 22.01 -5.04
C ARG A 79 13.33 20.72 -4.40
N LEU A 80 12.00 20.53 -4.29
CA LEU A 80 11.40 19.33 -3.72
C LEU A 80 10.63 18.60 -4.83
N PHE A 81 10.93 17.34 -5.01
CA PHE A 81 10.33 16.47 -6.02
C PHE A 81 9.62 15.30 -5.35
N PHE A 82 8.48 14.90 -5.89
CA PHE A 82 7.66 13.84 -5.33
C PHE A 82 7.62 12.64 -6.28
N CYS A 83 7.82 11.46 -5.72
CA CYS A 83 7.62 10.19 -6.40
C CYS A 83 6.99 9.19 -5.45
N GLY A 84 6.43 8.15 -5.99
CA GLY A 84 5.67 7.12 -5.30
C GLY A 84 4.51 6.71 -6.18
N GLU A 85 3.94 5.52 -5.96
CA GLU A 85 2.83 5.00 -6.74
C GLU A 85 1.61 5.94 -6.72
N HIS A 86 1.38 6.64 -5.60
CA HIS A 86 0.31 7.62 -5.38
C HIS A 86 0.42 8.88 -6.27
N THR A 87 1.53 9.07 -6.96
CA THR A 87 1.74 10.16 -7.92
C THR A 87 1.56 9.73 -9.37
N ASN A 88 1.05 8.52 -9.60
CA ASN A 88 0.78 7.95 -10.92
C ASN A 88 -0.69 7.56 -11.04
N PHE A 89 -1.46 8.32 -11.80
CA PHE A 89 -2.89 8.09 -11.95
C PHE A 89 -3.24 6.73 -12.55
N TYR A 90 -2.56 6.33 -13.63
CA TYR A 90 -2.90 5.10 -14.35
C TYR A 90 -2.45 3.82 -13.64
N PHE A 91 -1.41 3.91 -12.82
CA PHE A 91 -0.77 2.77 -12.17
C PHE A 91 -0.59 3.00 -10.67
N SER A 92 -1.53 3.72 -10.04
CA SER A 92 -1.57 3.86 -8.58
C SER A 92 -1.67 2.49 -7.91
N ALA A 93 -1.23 2.39 -6.68
CA ALA A 93 -1.19 1.15 -5.89
C ALA A 93 -0.34 0.02 -6.50
N THR A 94 0.59 0.33 -7.41
CA THR A 94 1.41 -0.70 -8.08
C THR A 94 2.91 -0.40 -8.01
N THR A 95 3.72 -1.46 -8.00
CA THR A 95 5.18 -1.36 -8.01
C THR A 95 5.71 -0.66 -9.27
N HIS A 96 5.15 -0.99 -10.43
CA HIS A 96 5.58 -0.33 -11.67
C HIS A 96 5.19 1.15 -11.73
N GLY A 97 4.05 1.53 -11.11
CA GLY A 97 3.70 2.94 -10.94
C GLY A 97 4.71 3.69 -10.08
N ALA A 98 5.19 3.07 -9.00
CA ALA A 98 6.26 3.62 -8.18
C ALA A 98 7.55 3.81 -8.99
N VAL A 99 8.00 2.81 -9.74
CA VAL A 99 9.20 2.90 -10.61
C VAL A 99 9.06 4.01 -11.64
N MET A 100 7.94 4.07 -12.37
CA MET A 100 7.69 5.11 -13.36
C MET A 100 7.72 6.51 -12.77
N SER A 101 7.19 6.69 -11.55
CA SER A 101 7.21 7.96 -10.85
C SER A 101 8.64 8.40 -10.46
N GLY A 102 9.48 7.45 -10.08
CA GLY A 102 10.90 7.69 -9.81
C GLY A 102 11.67 8.14 -11.05
N ILE A 103 11.46 7.47 -12.19
CA ILE A 103 12.04 7.87 -13.49
C ILE A 103 11.61 9.30 -13.84
N ARG A 104 10.32 9.61 -13.73
CA ARG A 104 9.82 10.97 -13.98
C ARG A 104 10.52 12.01 -13.11
N ALA A 105 10.63 11.77 -11.79
CA ALA A 105 11.27 12.71 -10.86
C ALA A 105 12.75 12.90 -11.18
N ALA A 106 13.47 11.82 -11.53
CA ALA A 106 14.87 11.88 -11.97
C ALA A 106 15.05 12.73 -13.23
N ASP A 107 14.18 12.55 -14.23
CA ASP A 107 14.18 13.34 -15.46
C ASP A 107 13.92 14.83 -15.19
N GLN A 108 12.99 15.14 -14.30
CA GLN A 108 12.70 16.52 -13.87
C GLN A 108 13.96 17.18 -13.27
N ILE A 109 14.63 16.49 -12.34
CA ILE A 109 15.86 16.98 -11.69
C ILE A 109 16.98 17.19 -12.74
N SER A 110 17.15 16.24 -13.66
CA SER A 110 18.20 16.28 -14.67
C SER A 110 18.05 17.47 -15.63
N LYS A 111 16.82 17.82 -16.00
CA LYS A 111 16.52 18.94 -16.88
C LYS A 111 16.78 20.30 -16.23
N MET A 112 16.76 20.37 -14.91
CA MET A 112 16.99 21.63 -14.17
C MET A 112 18.48 21.94 -13.96
N ARG A 113 19.37 20.96 -14.14
CA ARG A 113 20.81 21.11 -14.02
C ARG A 113 21.49 21.57 -15.30
N ARG A 114 20.71 21.76 -16.36
CA ARG A 114 21.18 22.30 -17.66
C ARG A 114 20.80 23.77 -17.80
#